data_2551bde753952dcbdb578ac0bb02b713
#
_entry.id   2551bde753952dcbdb578ac0bb02b713
#
_cell.length_a   1.000
_cell.length_b   1.000
_cell.length_c   1.000
_cell.angle_alpha   90.00
_cell.angle_beta   90.00
_cell.angle_gamma   90.00
#
_symmetry.space_group_name_H-M   'P 1'
#
loop_
_entity.id
_entity.type
_entity.pdbx_description
1 polymer ?
#
loop_
_entity_poly.entity_id
_entity_poly.type
_entity_poly.pdbx_seq_one_letter_code
_entity_poly.pdbx_strand_id
1 'polypeptide(L)'
;YKRQVLKELVNEHELPELILSYRKLNKLKNTYIDALPASINKNTKRIHSTFNQTIAATGRLSSTGPNFQNIPIRTVDGREIRKSFIAQQKNWGIFSADYSQIELRIMAHLSEDKELCNAFKDNLDIHDRTASLIYNVPLDDVQPEMRRTAKVINFGIMYGAGPFRISQELGISRKAAQEIIKQYFIQYSGIQNYIDDTLSRARSDNYVETILGRRRYVWDV
;
A
#
# COMPACT_ATOMS: atom_id res chain seq x y z
N TYR A 1 25.30 -8.11 -4.63
CA TYR A 1 24.65 -7.15 -5.53
C TYR A 1 23.28 -6.78 -5.00
N LYS A 2 22.86 -5.49 -5.18
CA LYS A 2 21.52 -5.03 -4.82
C LYS A 2 20.47 -5.70 -5.75
N ARG A 3 19.25 -5.90 -5.24
CA ARG A 3 18.16 -6.53 -6.00
C ARG A 3 17.86 -5.83 -7.31
N GLN A 4 17.99 -4.50 -7.36
CA GLN A 4 17.76 -3.70 -8.56
C GLN A 4 18.72 -4.07 -9.68
N VAL A 5 20.03 -4.14 -9.40
CA VAL A 5 21.05 -4.52 -10.37
C VAL A 5 20.79 -5.92 -10.95
N LEU A 6 20.41 -6.88 -10.09
CA LEU A 6 20.05 -8.23 -10.58
C LEU A 6 18.84 -8.20 -11.51
N LYS A 7 17.86 -7.34 -11.25
CA LYS A 7 16.69 -7.20 -12.13
C LYS A 7 17.03 -6.60 -13.50
N GLU A 8 17.97 -5.68 -13.55
CA GLU A 8 18.43 -5.08 -14.80
C GLU A 8 19.22 -6.09 -15.68
N LEU A 9 19.88 -7.06 -15.02
CA LEU A 9 20.68 -8.09 -15.69
C LEU A 9 19.94 -9.37 -16.07
N VAL A 10 18.64 -9.49 -15.74
CA VAL A 10 17.86 -10.71 -16.02
C VAL A 10 17.81 -11.05 -17.52
N ASN A 11 17.79 -10.04 -18.39
CA ASN A 11 17.74 -10.24 -19.84
C ASN A 11 19.14 -10.53 -20.45
N GLU A 12 20.20 -10.35 -19.69
CA GLU A 12 21.59 -10.54 -20.17
C GLU A 12 22.11 -11.95 -19.87
N HIS A 13 21.64 -12.56 -18.78
CA HIS A 13 22.11 -13.88 -18.34
C HIS A 13 21.09 -14.54 -17.40
N GLU A 14 21.01 -15.88 -17.40
CA GLU A 14 20.06 -16.64 -16.53
C GLU A 14 20.39 -16.55 -15.02
N LEU A 15 21.65 -16.39 -14.66
CA LEU A 15 22.11 -16.38 -13.26
C LEU A 15 21.43 -15.34 -12.38
N PRO A 16 21.21 -14.07 -12.80
CA PRO A 16 20.47 -13.08 -12.03
C PRO A 16 19.05 -13.54 -11.64
N GLU A 17 18.32 -14.18 -12.55
CA GLU A 17 16.98 -14.71 -12.28
C GLU A 17 17.01 -15.82 -11.25
N LEU A 18 17.95 -16.77 -11.39
CA LEU A 18 18.15 -17.86 -10.43
C LEU A 18 18.49 -17.31 -9.03
N ILE A 19 19.37 -16.30 -8.94
CA ILE A 19 19.71 -15.66 -7.66
C ILE A 19 18.48 -14.96 -7.05
N LEU A 20 17.68 -14.27 -7.85
CA LEU A 20 16.46 -13.61 -7.36
C LEU A 20 15.43 -14.63 -6.85
N SER A 21 15.24 -15.73 -7.57
CA SER A 21 14.38 -16.84 -7.20
C SER A 21 14.86 -17.51 -5.91
N TYR A 22 16.14 -17.87 -5.84
CA TYR A 22 16.74 -18.42 -4.63
C TYR A 22 16.55 -17.51 -3.41
N ARG A 23 16.82 -16.20 -3.54
CA ARG A 23 16.66 -15.25 -2.46
C ARG A 23 15.19 -15.15 -2.00
N LYS A 24 14.25 -15.22 -2.96
CA LYS A 24 12.81 -15.23 -2.65
C LYS A 24 12.45 -16.44 -1.82
N LEU A 25 12.80 -17.63 -2.28
CA LEU A 25 12.49 -18.89 -1.60
C LEU A 25 13.20 -19.00 -0.24
N ASN A 26 14.48 -18.65 -0.17
CA ASN A 26 15.25 -18.65 1.07
C ASN A 26 14.67 -17.71 2.12
N LYS A 27 14.20 -16.53 1.70
CA LYS A 27 13.49 -15.62 2.60
C LYS A 27 12.20 -16.24 3.14
N LEU A 28 11.39 -16.88 2.29
CA LEU A 28 10.15 -17.53 2.70
C LEU A 28 10.45 -18.68 3.68
N LYS A 29 11.45 -19.50 3.36
CA LYS A 29 11.90 -20.61 4.22
C LYS A 29 12.31 -20.09 5.60
N ASN A 30 13.29 -19.22 5.67
CA ASN A 30 13.88 -18.78 6.94
C ASN A 30 12.90 -17.96 7.79
N THR A 31 12.09 -17.09 7.15
CA THR A 31 11.21 -16.16 7.89
C THR A 31 9.90 -16.83 8.35
N TYR A 32 9.38 -17.79 7.57
CA TYR A 32 8.06 -18.36 7.83
C TYR A 32 8.12 -19.86 8.09
N ILE A 33 8.73 -20.67 7.20
CA ILE A 33 8.66 -22.12 7.29
C ILE A 33 9.46 -22.64 8.50
N ASP A 34 10.65 -22.11 8.74
CA ASP A 34 11.49 -22.52 9.86
C ASP A 34 11.15 -21.75 11.15
N ALA A 35 10.98 -20.42 11.05
CA ALA A 35 10.83 -19.58 12.23
C ALA A 35 9.45 -19.69 12.91
N LEU A 36 8.35 -19.83 12.16
CA LEU A 36 7.02 -19.88 12.76
C LEU A 36 6.80 -21.15 13.59
N PRO A 37 7.13 -22.36 13.12
CA PRO A 37 7.04 -23.56 13.96
C PRO A 37 7.91 -23.47 15.22
N ALA A 38 9.11 -22.90 15.10
CA ALA A 38 10.01 -22.70 16.25
C ALA A 38 9.45 -21.70 17.28
N SER A 39 8.53 -20.81 16.86
CA SER A 39 7.86 -19.83 17.72
C SER A 39 6.62 -20.38 18.43
N ILE A 40 6.23 -21.64 18.21
CA ILE A 40 5.08 -22.26 18.86
C ILE A 40 5.36 -22.43 20.34
N ASN A 41 4.55 -21.83 21.17
CA ASN A 41 4.61 -21.99 22.62
C ASN A 41 4.24 -23.44 23.02
N LYS A 42 5.10 -24.08 23.78
CA LYS A 42 4.97 -25.52 24.15
C LYS A 42 3.72 -25.81 24.98
N ASN A 43 3.27 -24.84 25.78
CA ASN A 43 2.12 -25.01 26.66
C ASN A 43 0.80 -24.75 25.93
N THR A 44 0.72 -23.61 25.22
CA THR A 44 -0.53 -23.18 24.54
C THR A 44 -0.70 -23.80 23.16
N LYS A 45 0.38 -24.37 22.57
CA LYS A 45 0.43 -24.89 21.19
C LYS A 45 0.09 -23.82 20.14
N ARG A 46 0.31 -22.54 20.46
CA ARG A 46 0.00 -21.39 19.62
C ARG A 46 1.22 -20.49 19.46
N ILE A 47 1.22 -19.67 18.42
CA ILE A 47 2.18 -18.60 18.24
C ILE A 47 1.56 -17.31 18.83
N HIS A 48 2.33 -16.63 19.66
CA HIS A 48 1.94 -15.39 20.31
C HIS A 48 2.83 -14.27 19.77
N SER A 49 2.22 -13.26 19.16
CA SER A 49 2.91 -12.06 18.69
C SER A 49 2.64 -10.89 19.61
N THR A 50 3.57 -9.97 19.68
CA THR A 50 3.39 -8.69 20.38
C THR A 50 2.96 -7.63 19.38
N PHE A 51 1.86 -6.92 19.67
CA PHE A 51 1.40 -5.78 18.91
C PHE A 51 1.72 -4.50 19.68
N ASN A 52 2.58 -3.66 19.08
CA ASN A 52 3.06 -2.42 19.69
C ASN A 52 2.26 -1.23 19.14
N GLN A 53 1.74 -0.38 20.04
CA GLN A 53 0.94 0.80 19.69
C GLN A 53 1.77 2.09 19.55
N THR A 54 3.00 2.11 20.05
CA THR A 54 3.81 3.31 20.21
C THR A 54 5.05 3.38 19.31
N ILE A 55 5.32 2.33 18.51
CA ILE A 55 6.53 2.26 17.68
C ILE A 55 6.39 3.07 16.40
N ALA A 56 5.24 2.95 15.71
CA ALA A 56 5.03 3.65 14.45
C ALA A 56 4.62 5.10 14.70
N ALA A 57 5.39 6.05 14.15
CA ALA A 57 5.10 7.49 14.26
C ALA A 57 3.72 7.88 13.71
N THR A 58 3.16 7.07 12.80
CA THR A 58 1.82 7.25 12.22
C THR A 58 0.69 6.78 13.13
N GLY A 59 0.99 6.10 14.25
CA GLY A 59 -0.01 5.47 15.11
C GLY A 59 -0.52 4.11 14.62
N ARG A 60 0.02 3.56 13.53
CA ARG A 60 -0.27 2.18 13.11
C ARG A 60 0.34 1.20 14.12
N LEU A 61 -0.30 0.04 14.27
CA LEU A 61 0.29 -1.07 15.02
C LEU A 61 1.54 -1.60 14.31
N SER A 62 2.51 -2.03 15.06
CA SER A 62 3.60 -2.88 14.56
C SER A 62 3.55 -4.23 15.27
N SER A 63 3.93 -5.30 14.58
CA SER A 63 3.91 -6.66 15.10
C SER A 63 5.33 -7.23 15.16
N THR A 64 5.67 -7.84 16.33
CA THR A 64 7.00 -8.42 16.56
C THR A 64 6.89 -9.75 17.29
N GLY A 65 7.87 -10.63 17.09
CA GLY A 65 8.04 -11.88 17.76
C GLY A 65 6.96 -12.97 17.61
N PRO A 66 6.51 -13.32 16.38
CA PRO A 66 6.87 -12.90 15.02
C PRO A 66 6.07 -11.73 14.49
N ASN A 67 6.51 -11.13 13.35
CA ASN A 67 5.73 -10.10 12.67
C ASN A 67 4.65 -10.72 11.78
N PHE A 68 3.41 -10.71 12.23
CA PHE A 68 2.26 -11.24 11.48
C PHE A 68 1.74 -10.30 10.38
N GLN A 69 2.08 -9.02 10.43
CA GLN A 69 1.64 -8.05 9.41
C GLN A 69 2.35 -8.23 8.05
N ASN A 70 3.47 -8.97 8.03
CA ASN A 70 4.27 -9.19 6.83
C ASN A 70 4.09 -10.56 6.19
N ILE A 71 3.11 -11.37 6.62
CA ILE A 71 2.82 -12.67 6.00
C ILE A 71 2.42 -12.45 4.54
N PRO A 72 3.14 -13.04 3.58
CA PRO A 72 2.93 -12.77 2.16
C PRO A 72 1.55 -13.27 1.69
N ILE A 73 0.92 -12.52 0.78
CA ILE A 73 -0.39 -12.87 0.19
C ILE A 73 -0.38 -12.78 -1.35
N ARG A 74 0.53 -11.99 -1.93
CA ARG A 74 0.53 -11.70 -3.36
C ARG A 74 1.00 -12.85 -4.25
N THR A 75 1.85 -13.73 -3.73
CA THR A 75 2.41 -14.86 -4.47
C THR A 75 1.72 -16.16 -4.12
N VAL A 76 1.79 -17.15 -5.02
CA VAL A 76 1.25 -18.50 -4.77
C VAL A 76 1.86 -19.08 -3.50
N ASP A 77 3.20 -19.11 -3.40
CA ASP A 77 3.92 -19.62 -2.24
C ASP A 77 3.50 -18.92 -0.93
N GLY A 78 3.29 -17.59 -0.99
CA GLY A 78 2.83 -16.81 0.16
C GLY A 78 1.41 -17.19 0.60
N ARG A 79 0.53 -17.48 -0.34
CA ARG A 79 -0.82 -17.97 -0.02
C ARG A 79 -0.80 -19.37 0.61
N GLU A 80 0.12 -20.24 0.17
CA GLU A 80 0.28 -21.57 0.80
C GLU A 80 0.74 -21.43 2.26
N ILE A 81 1.68 -20.52 2.56
CA ILE A 81 2.07 -20.22 3.95
C ILE A 81 0.86 -19.79 4.80
N ARG A 82 -0.04 -18.98 4.24
CA ARG A 82 -1.25 -18.53 4.97
C ARG A 82 -2.20 -19.69 5.32
N LYS A 83 -2.28 -20.73 4.51
CA LYS A 83 -3.10 -21.92 4.80
C LYS A 83 -2.63 -22.70 6.04
N SER A 84 -1.38 -22.50 6.47
CA SER A 84 -0.84 -23.11 7.69
C SER A 84 -1.43 -22.51 8.97
N PHE A 85 -2.07 -21.34 8.89
CA PHE A 85 -2.76 -20.72 10.03
C PHE A 85 -4.18 -21.28 10.11
N ILE A 86 -4.47 -21.96 11.19
CA ILE A 86 -5.74 -22.65 11.43
C ILE A 86 -6.42 -22.11 12.69
N ALA A 87 -7.73 -22.23 12.76
CA ALA A 87 -8.46 -21.95 13.98
C ALA A 87 -8.15 -23.01 15.07
N GLN A 88 -8.31 -22.64 16.34
CA GLN A 88 -7.97 -23.52 17.47
C GLN A 88 -8.85 -24.77 17.55
N GLN A 89 -10.12 -24.65 17.22
CA GLN A 89 -11.09 -25.74 17.28
C GLN A 89 -11.52 -26.17 15.89
N LYS A 90 -11.83 -27.44 15.72
CA LYS A 90 -12.21 -28.04 14.43
C LYS A 90 -13.42 -27.35 13.77
N ASN A 91 -14.34 -26.80 14.57
CA ASN A 91 -15.56 -26.14 14.09
C ASN A 91 -15.42 -24.62 13.99
N TRP A 92 -14.24 -24.07 14.24
CA TRP A 92 -13.98 -22.65 14.17
C TRP A 92 -13.36 -22.29 12.83
N GLY A 93 -13.67 -21.09 12.37
CA GLY A 93 -13.03 -20.48 11.20
C GLY A 93 -12.20 -19.27 11.58
N ILE A 94 -11.32 -18.86 10.68
CA ILE A 94 -10.64 -17.56 10.77
C ILE A 94 -11.52 -16.56 10.02
N PHE A 95 -12.01 -15.54 10.73
CA PHE A 95 -12.71 -14.40 10.13
C PHE A 95 -11.70 -13.30 9.84
N SER A 96 -11.70 -12.78 8.61
CA SER A 96 -10.86 -11.65 8.19
C SER A 96 -11.75 -10.58 7.57
N ALA A 97 -11.66 -9.36 8.09
CA ALA A 97 -12.35 -8.19 7.56
C ALA A 97 -11.38 -7.02 7.42
N ASP A 98 -11.56 -6.23 6.37
CA ASP A 98 -10.77 -5.03 6.11
C ASP A 98 -11.70 -3.91 5.65
N TYR A 99 -11.36 -2.69 5.99
CA TYR A 99 -12.09 -1.52 5.51
C TYR A 99 -11.84 -1.29 4.03
N SER A 100 -12.89 -1.23 3.23
CA SER A 100 -12.79 -0.95 1.81
C SER A 100 -12.30 0.47 1.57
N GLN A 101 -11.12 0.60 0.96
CA GLN A 101 -10.55 1.88 0.49
C GLN A 101 -10.49 2.97 1.57
N ILE A 102 -10.24 2.60 2.84
CA ILE A 102 -10.37 3.52 3.98
C ILE A 102 -9.50 4.78 3.84
N GLU A 103 -8.30 4.65 3.30
CA GLU A 103 -7.38 5.77 3.14
C GLU A 103 -7.92 6.80 2.13
N LEU A 104 -8.56 6.34 1.05
CA LEU A 104 -9.22 7.22 0.08
C LEU A 104 -10.50 7.85 0.65
N ARG A 105 -11.24 7.14 1.51
CA ARG A 105 -12.40 7.70 2.22
C ARG A 105 -11.99 8.79 3.21
N ILE A 106 -10.88 8.59 3.91
CA ILE A 106 -10.32 9.61 4.80
C ILE A 106 -9.84 10.82 3.98
N MET A 107 -9.18 10.58 2.84
CA MET A 107 -8.79 11.66 1.93
C MET A 107 -10.00 12.44 1.42
N ALA A 108 -11.07 11.78 1.00
CA ALA A 108 -12.31 12.43 0.58
C ALA A 108 -12.90 13.31 1.68
N HIS A 109 -12.91 12.81 2.92
CA HIS A 109 -13.43 13.56 4.07
C HIS A 109 -12.56 14.78 4.41
N LEU A 110 -11.25 14.64 4.40
CA LEU A 110 -10.33 15.72 4.78
C LEU A 110 -10.16 16.78 3.69
N SER A 111 -10.20 16.38 2.44
CA SER A 111 -10.07 17.29 1.29
C SER A 111 -11.37 17.93 0.86
N GLU A 112 -12.51 17.35 1.29
CA GLU A 112 -13.86 17.72 0.82
C GLU A 112 -13.96 17.77 -0.72
N ASP A 113 -13.10 17.01 -1.41
CA ASP A 113 -13.08 16.95 -2.86
C ASP A 113 -14.41 16.41 -3.39
N LYS A 114 -15.08 17.22 -4.23
CA LYS A 114 -16.45 16.94 -4.70
C LYS A 114 -16.53 15.66 -5.51
N GLU A 115 -15.57 15.45 -6.44
CA GLU A 115 -15.57 14.28 -7.31
C GLU A 115 -15.33 13.00 -6.50
N LEU A 116 -14.38 13.03 -5.56
CA LEU A 116 -14.08 11.90 -4.70
C LEU A 116 -15.22 11.60 -3.73
N CYS A 117 -15.82 12.62 -3.13
CA CYS A 117 -16.98 12.48 -2.23
C CYS A 117 -18.21 11.91 -2.96
N ASN A 118 -18.50 12.41 -4.17
CA ASN A 118 -19.63 11.93 -4.97
C ASN A 118 -19.41 10.47 -5.39
N ALA A 119 -18.22 10.11 -5.86
CA ALA A 119 -17.91 8.73 -6.21
C ALA A 119 -18.15 7.76 -5.05
N PHE A 120 -17.82 8.12 -3.81
CA PHE A 120 -18.13 7.30 -2.63
C PHE A 120 -19.62 7.26 -2.28
N LYS A 121 -20.37 8.37 -2.44
CA LYS A 121 -21.83 8.40 -2.23
C LYS A 121 -22.55 7.51 -3.22
N ASP A 122 -22.09 7.50 -4.46
CA ASP A 122 -22.66 6.70 -5.56
C ASP A 122 -22.15 5.25 -5.56
N ASN A 123 -21.34 4.85 -4.54
CA ASN A 123 -20.72 3.52 -4.43
C ASN A 123 -19.88 3.12 -5.65
N LEU A 124 -19.29 4.06 -6.36
CA LEU A 124 -18.39 3.79 -7.48
C LEU A 124 -17.03 3.29 -6.99
N ASP A 125 -16.39 2.44 -7.80
CA ASP A 125 -14.98 2.10 -7.58
C ASP A 125 -14.11 3.32 -7.93
N ILE A 126 -13.39 3.84 -6.93
CA ILE A 126 -12.56 5.04 -7.11
C ILE A 126 -11.44 4.82 -8.13
N HIS A 127 -10.91 3.61 -8.23
CA HIS A 127 -9.85 3.32 -9.19
C HIS A 127 -10.41 3.31 -10.62
N ASP A 128 -11.61 2.78 -10.83
CA ASP A 128 -12.27 2.82 -12.14
C ASP A 128 -12.68 4.26 -12.49
N ARG A 129 -13.22 5.01 -11.52
CA ARG A 129 -13.54 6.43 -11.72
C ARG A 129 -12.29 7.24 -12.08
N THR A 130 -11.19 7.07 -11.35
CA THR A 130 -9.93 7.74 -11.64
C THR A 130 -9.37 7.33 -13.01
N ALA A 131 -9.46 6.05 -13.38
CA ALA A 131 -9.06 5.57 -14.70
C ALA A 131 -9.89 6.24 -15.81
N SER A 132 -11.21 6.23 -15.68
CA SER A 132 -12.12 6.90 -16.61
C SER A 132 -11.73 8.37 -16.83
N LEU A 133 -11.44 9.11 -15.76
CA LEU A 133 -11.05 10.53 -15.82
C LEU A 133 -9.66 10.73 -16.46
N ILE A 134 -8.66 9.94 -16.08
CA ILE A 134 -7.28 10.08 -16.59
C ILE A 134 -7.18 9.70 -18.07
N TYR A 135 -7.85 8.62 -18.46
CA TYR A 135 -7.82 8.12 -19.84
C TYR A 135 -8.90 8.73 -20.73
N ASN A 136 -9.79 9.55 -20.15
CA ASN A 136 -10.93 10.15 -20.83
C ASN A 136 -11.79 9.11 -21.60
N VAL A 137 -12.14 8.05 -20.90
CA VAL A 137 -13.01 6.97 -21.40
C VAL A 137 -14.25 6.81 -20.51
N PRO A 138 -15.39 6.33 -21.04
CA PRO A 138 -16.54 5.97 -20.22
C PRO A 138 -16.16 4.95 -19.13
N LEU A 139 -16.88 4.95 -18.01
CA LEU A 139 -16.60 4.05 -16.88
C LEU A 139 -16.66 2.57 -17.29
N ASP A 140 -17.62 2.22 -18.15
CA ASP A 140 -17.81 0.86 -18.64
C ASP A 140 -16.71 0.39 -19.61
N ASP A 141 -15.93 1.31 -20.16
CA ASP A 141 -14.81 1.03 -21.07
C ASP A 141 -13.45 0.94 -20.33
N VAL A 142 -13.44 1.07 -19.02
CA VAL A 142 -12.21 1.00 -18.22
C VAL A 142 -11.65 -0.42 -18.24
N GLN A 143 -10.47 -0.56 -18.85
CA GLN A 143 -9.76 -1.84 -18.91
C GLN A 143 -9.00 -2.14 -17.60
N PRO A 144 -8.75 -3.41 -17.26
CA PRO A 144 -8.04 -3.80 -16.03
C PRO A 144 -6.68 -3.12 -15.85
N GLU A 145 -5.95 -2.87 -16.94
CA GLU A 145 -4.66 -2.17 -16.91
C GLU A 145 -4.80 -0.67 -16.59
N MET A 146 -5.85 -0.02 -17.09
CA MET A 146 -6.17 1.36 -16.76
C MET A 146 -6.51 1.50 -15.27
N ARG A 147 -7.32 0.58 -14.74
CA ARG A 147 -7.65 0.51 -13.32
C ARG A 147 -6.42 0.27 -12.46
N ARG A 148 -5.50 -0.62 -12.89
CA ARG A 148 -4.23 -0.86 -12.21
C ARG A 148 -3.38 0.41 -12.15
N THR A 149 -3.28 1.13 -13.26
CA THR A 149 -2.56 2.40 -13.33
C THR A 149 -3.18 3.43 -12.40
N ALA A 150 -4.49 3.59 -12.44
CA ALA A 150 -5.22 4.51 -11.54
C ALA A 150 -5.00 4.16 -10.06
N LYS A 151 -4.96 2.88 -9.72
CA LYS A 151 -4.63 2.43 -8.36
C LYS A 151 -3.22 2.87 -7.92
N VAL A 152 -2.23 2.73 -8.79
CA VAL A 152 -0.85 3.19 -8.52
C VAL A 152 -0.82 4.70 -8.32
N ILE A 153 -1.57 5.45 -9.14
CA ILE A 153 -1.64 6.91 -9.06
C ILE A 153 -2.33 7.36 -7.78
N ASN A 154 -3.51 6.84 -7.48
CA ASN A 154 -4.28 7.19 -6.28
C ASN A 154 -3.44 7.01 -5.00
N PHE A 155 -2.83 5.84 -4.83
CA PHE A 155 -1.97 5.60 -3.66
C PHE A 155 -0.64 6.34 -3.75
N GLY A 156 -0.05 6.45 -4.94
CA GLY A 156 1.19 7.18 -5.14
C GLY A 156 1.06 8.64 -4.70
N ILE A 157 0.06 9.34 -5.19
CA ILE A 157 -0.18 10.75 -4.87
C ILE A 157 -0.50 10.91 -3.39
N MET A 158 -1.36 10.07 -2.82
CA MET A 158 -1.71 10.11 -1.41
C MET A 158 -0.48 9.94 -0.48
N TYR A 159 0.52 9.19 -0.92
CA TYR A 159 1.79 9.00 -0.20
C TYR A 159 2.92 9.93 -0.67
N GLY A 160 2.63 10.99 -1.42
CA GLY A 160 3.59 11.98 -1.86
C GLY A 160 4.57 11.50 -2.94
N ALA A 161 4.17 10.51 -3.75
CA ALA A 161 4.99 10.07 -4.87
C ALA A 161 5.07 11.14 -5.96
N GLY A 162 6.27 11.63 -6.23
CA GLY A 162 6.53 12.52 -7.36
C GLY A 162 6.59 11.78 -8.71
N PRO A 163 6.77 12.55 -9.82
CA PRO A 163 6.78 12.01 -11.19
C PRO A 163 7.83 10.91 -11.41
N PHE A 164 8.97 10.99 -10.75
CA PHE A 164 10.01 9.96 -10.84
C PHE A 164 9.53 8.61 -10.33
N ARG A 165 8.91 8.58 -9.14
CA ARG A 165 8.42 7.33 -8.55
C ARG A 165 7.27 6.73 -9.37
N ILE A 166 6.32 7.56 -9.79
CA ILE A 166 5.19 7.12 -10.65
C ILE A 166 5.72 6.55 -11.97
N SER A 167 6.69 7.20 -12.61
CA SER A 167 7.29 6.72 -13.87
C SER A 167 7.95 5.34 -13.72
N GLN A 168 8.65 5.10 -12.61
CA GLN A 168 9.28 3.81 -12.32
C GLN A 168 8.24 2.70 -12.05
N GLU A 169 7.17 3.02 -11.34
CA GLU A 169 6.13 2.02 -11.01
C GLU A 169 5.27 1.64 -12.23
N LEU A 170 5.05 2.59 -13.14
CA LEU A 170 4.24 2.38 -14.35
C LEU A 170 5.07 2.00 -15.59
N GLY A 171 6.40 2.11 -15.55
CA GLY A 171 7.26 1.85 -16.71
C GLY A 171 7.10 2.89 -17.84
N ILE A 172 6.76 4.15 -17.51
CA ILE A 172 6.53 5.24 -18.44
C ILE A 172 7.61 6.33 -18.31
N SER A 173 7.66 7.27 -19.25
CA SER A 173 8.55 8.41 -19.16
C SER A 173 8.17 9.33 -17.98
N ARG A 174 9.17 10.04 -17.41
CA ARG A 174 8.95 11.02 -16.36
C ARG A 174 7.98 12.15 -16.80
N LYS A 175 8.06 12.55 -18.07
CA LYS A 175 7.16 13.55 -18.65
C LYS A 175 5.71 13.07 -18.69
N ALA A 176 5.49 11.82 -19.11
CA ALA A 176 4.15 11.21 -19.08
C ALA A 176 3.60 11.11 -17.65
N ALA A 177 4.43 10.69 -16.69
CA ALA A 177 4.02 10.64 -15.28
C ALA A 177 3.66 12.03 -14.74
N GLN A 178 4.39 13.07 -15.13
CA GLN A 178 4.09 14.46 -14.74
C GLN A 178 2.75 14.92 -15.29
N GLU A 179 2.44 14.60 -16.55
CA GLU A 179 1.15 14.95 -17.16
C GLU A 179 -0.01 14.21 -16.47
N ILE A 180 0.15 12.93 -16.17
CA ILE A 180 -0.85 12.16 -15.42
C ILE A 180 -1.13 12.78 -14.04
N ILE A 181 -0.09 13.17 -13.29
CA ILE A 181 -0.25 13.83 -11.99
C ILE A 181 -0.99 15.15 -12.14
N LYS A 182 -0.66 15.93 -13.17
CA LYS A 182 -1.35 17.19 -13.46
C LYS A 182 -2.84 16.96 -13.75
N GLN A 183 -3.17 15.99 -14.61
CA GLN A 183 -4.56 15.62 -14.90
C GLN A 183 -5.30 15.15 -13.66
N TYR A 184 -4.64 14.37 -12.80
CA TYR A 184 -5.21 13.93 -11.52
C TYR A 184 -5.62 15.12 -10.65
N PHE A 185 -4.76 16.13 -10.48
CA PHE A 185 -5.07 17.30 -9.65
C PHE A 185 -6.08 18.28 -10.31
N ILE A 186 -6.18 18.28 -11.63
CA ILE A 186 -7.26 18.99 -12.32
C ILE A 186 -8.62 18.37 -11.96
N GLN A 187 -8.70 17.04 -11.90
CA GLN A 187 -9.93 16.32 -11.56
C GLN A 187 -10.23 16.36 -10.06
N TYR A 188 -9.20 16.23 -9.24
CA TYR A 188 -9.30 16.20 -7.77
C TYR A 188 -8.63 17.43 -7.14
N SER A 189 -9.13 18.61 -7.49
CA SER A 189 -8.56 19.89 -7.03
C SER A 189 -8.65 20.07 -5.51
N GLY A 190 -9.65 19.52 -4.86
CA GLY A 190 -9.78 19.52 -3.41
C GLY A 190 -8.63 18.77 -2.72
N ILE A 191 -8.16 17.67 -3.32
CA ILE A 191 -6.99 16.93 -2.80
C ILE A 191 -5.73 17.79 -2.88
N GLN A 192 -5.50 18.49 -4.01
CA GLN A 192 -4.36 19.39 -4.16
C GLN A 192 -4.37 20.48 -3.08
N ASN A 193 -5.49 21.16 -2.92
CA ASN A 193 -5.65 22.23 -1.92
C ASN A 193 -5.38 21.71 -0.50
N TYR A 194 -5.93 20.53 -0.15
CA TYR A 194 -5.72 19.92 1.15
C TYR A 194 -4.23 19.58 1.40
N ILE A 195 -3.53 19.08 0.39
CA ILE A 195 -2.09 18.78 0.49
C ILE A 195 -1.29 20.07 0.72
N ASP A 196 -1.55 21.10 -0.08
CA ASP A 196 -0.85 22.40 -0.01
C ASP A 196 -1.08 23.08 1.33
N ASP A 197 -2.32 23.09 1.82
CA ASP A 197 -2.69 23.63 3.13
C ASP A 197 -2.04 22.83 4.27
N THR A 198 -1.99 21.50 4.16
CA THR A 198 -1.37 20.64 5.17
C THR A 198 0.14 20.87 5.22
N LEU A 199 0.81 21.00 4.07
CA LEU A 199 2.23 21.32 4.01
C LEU A 199 2.52 22.72 4.56
N SER A 200 1.68 23.71 4.28
CA SER A 200 1.80 25.07 4.81
C SER A 200 1.68 25.08 6.33
N ARG A 201 0.66 24.41 6.88
CA ARG A 201 0.51 24.24 8.34
C ARG A 201 1.66 23.45 8.97
N ALA A 202 2.12 22.39 8.33
CA ALA A 202 3.26 21.61 8.83
C ALA A 202 4.53 22.45 8.96
N ARG A 203 4.77 23.39 8.03
CA ARG A 203 5.91 24.32 8.08
C ARG A 203 5.75 25.38 9.18
N SER A 204 4.53 25.88 9.45
CA SER A 204 4.29 26.88 10.49
C SER A 204 4.30 26.27 11.89
N ASP A 205 3.65 25.13 12.05
CA ASP A 205 3.33 24.55 13.36
C ASP A 205 4.30 23.44 13.78
N ASN A 206 5.15 22.97 12.85
CA ASN A 206 6.07 21.85 13.02
C ASN A 206 5.37 20.52 13.38
N TYR A 207 4.08 20.38 13.10
CA TYR A 207 3.35 19.10 13.23
C TYR A 207 2.18 19.02 12.25
N VAL A 208 1.71 17.80 12.03
CA VAL A 208 0.43 17.49 11.41
C VAL A 208 -0.43 16.71 12.38
N GLU A 209 -1.76 16.77 12.20
CA GLU A 209 -2.72 16.21 13.13
C GLU A 209 -3.71 15.30 12.40
N THR A 210 -4.11 14.19 13.03
CA THR A 210 -5.17 13.32 12.55
C THR A 210 -6.55 13.88 12.93
N ILE A 211 -7.63 13.34 12.36
CA ILE A 211 -9.03 13.70 12.68
C ILE A 211 -9.31 13.64 14.19
N LEU A 212 -8.69 12.71 14.89
CA LEU A 212 -8.88 12.52 16.35
C LEU A 212 -7.83 13.21 17.21
N GLY A 213 -7.08 14.17 16.64
CA GLY A 213 -6.15 15.01 17.42
C GLY A 213 -4.78 14.38 17.72
N ARG A 214 -4.44 13.25 17.12
CA ARG A 214 -3.08 12.71 17.25
C ARG A 214 -2.12 13.58 16.46
N ARG A 215 -1.09 14.14 17.12
CA ARG A 215 -0.06 14.95 16.50
C ARG A 215 1.15 14.14 16.09
N ARG A 216 1.68 14.44 14.91
CA ARG A 216 2.98 13.98 14.45
C ARG A 216 3.86 15.20 14.18
N TYR A 217 4.92 15.34 14.95
CA TYR A 217 5.90 16.39 14.74
C TYR A 217 6.76 16.10 13.51
N VAL A 218 7.01 17.13 12.72
CA VAL A 218 7.80 17.12 11.49
C VAL A 218 8.71 18.35 11.48
N TRP A 219 10.00 18.14 11.30
CA TRP A 219 11.00 19.21 11.43
C TRP A 219 11.64 19.61 10.09
N ASP A 220 11.51 18.76 9.06
CA ASP A 220 12.14 18.91 7.74
C ASP A 220 11.06 18.89 6.62
N VAL A 221 10.17 19.89 6.60
CA VAL A 221 9.08 20.00 5.60
C VAL A 221 9.34 21.14 4.61
#